data_43ea2c5321dca98b9fadcc044abf6113
#
_entry.id   43ea2c5321dca98b9fadcc044abf6113
#
_cell.length_a   1.000
_cell.length_b   1.000
_cell.length_c   1.000
_cell.angle_alpha   90.00
_cell.angle_beta   90.00
_cell.angle_gamma   90.00
#
_symmetry.space_group_name_H-M   'P 1'
#
loop_
_entity.id
_entity.type
_entity.pdbx_description
1 polymer ?
#
loop_
_entity_poly.entity_id
_entity_poly.type
_entity_poly.pdbx_seq_one_letter_code
_entity_poly.pdbx_strand_id
1 'polypeptide(L)'
;MTHEARLAQRTLIFTADDFGLHERVNEAVERAHLHGVLTAASLMVAAPAARDAIARAHRLPELRVGLHLVLADGAAFLPRDAIPALVDADGRFDDNMVRDGFRFFFLPHVRKQLALEIRAQFEAFAKTGLPLDHVNTHKHFHLHPTVLGLIVEIGRDYGMRAMRLPCESREPLWLKPWIGLVRDRLDRAGIAHNDYVVGIANTGRMTEGVLLEALAHLPDGVGEIYCHPAVVGEGALTQGMRGYRHADELAALLSPRVEAAIEAAGATRGGFADVFGQAHDRGVQPS
;
A
#
# COMPACT_ATOMS: atom_id res chain seq x y z
N MET A 1 10.31 -1.79 -22.49
CA MET A 1 10.61 -0.34 -22.54
C MET A 1 11.93 -0.09 -21.82
N THR A 2 12.83 0.73 -22.35
CA THR A 2 14.03 1.16 -21.62
C THR A 2 13.64 2.05 -20.44
N HIS A 3 14.52 2.18 -19.44
CA HIS A 3 14.29 3.06 -18.28
C HIS A 3 13.98 4.50 -18.72
N GLU A 4 14.68 5.02 -19.73
CA GLU A 4 14.43 6.36 -20.31
C GLU A 4 13.06 6.50 -20.98
N ALA A 5 12.58 5.47 -21.70
CA ALA A 5 11.26 5.50 -22.32
C ALA A 5 10.13 5.43 -21.27
N ARG A 6 10.40 4.85 -20.08
CA ARG A 6 9.46 4.82 -18.94
C ARG A 6 9.36 6.17 -18.24
N LEU A 7 10.47 6.92 -18.18
CA LEU A 7 10.50 8.26 -17.57
C LEU A 7 9.78 9.33 -18.42
N ALA A 8 9.55 9.07 -19.71
CA ALA A 8 8.79 9.98 -20.59
C ALA A 8 7.27 9.72 -20.59
N GLN A 9 6.80 8.69 -19.88
CA GLN A 9 5.39 8.31 -19.83
C GLN A 9 4.86 8.43 -18.40
N ARG A 10 3.70 9.08 -18.25
CA ARG A 10 2.99 9.17 -16.97
C ARG A 10 2.15 7.93 -16.78
N THR A 11 2.41 7.19 -15.72
CA THR A 11 1.60 6.03 -15.33
C THR A 11 1.15 6.19 -13.89
N LEU A 12 -0.13 5.96 -13.62
CA LEU A 12 -0.74 6.12 -12.32
C LEU A 12 -1.24 4.78 -11.76
N ILE A 13 -0.94 4.55 -10.50
CA ILE A 13 -1.48 3.45 -9.70
C ILE A 13 -2.41 4.08 -8.67
N PHE A 14 -3.72 3.84 -8.78
CA PHE A 14 -4.69 4.26 -7.76
C PHE A 14 -4.89 3.13 -6.79
N THR A 15 -4.43 3.31 -5.54
CA THR A 15 -4.49 2.28 -4.50
C THR A 15 -5.46 2.66 -3.39
N ALA A 16 -6.39 1.77 -3.05
CA ALA A 16 -7.16 1.87 -1.82
C ALA A 16 -6.44 1.10 -0.71
N ASP A 17 -6.01 1.81 0.32
CA ASP A 17 -5.44 1.19 1.52
C ASP A 17 -6.54 0.66 2.44
N ASP A 18 -6.16 -0.18 3.41
CA ASP A 18 -7.02 -0.75 4.45
C ASP A 18 -8.14 -1.68 3.92
N PHE A 19 -8.00 -2.28 2.73
CA PHE A 19 -8.94 -3.30 2.23
C PHE A 19 -9.00 -4.46 3.21
N GLY A 20 -10.20 -4.82 3.66
CA GLY A 20 -10.43 -5.81 4.72
C GLY A 20 -10.65 -5.22 6.12
N LEU A 21 -10.37 -3.93 6.35
CA LEU A 21 -10.57 -3.30 7.65
C LEU A 21 -12.05 -3.36 8.09
N HIS A 22 -12.96 -3.06 7.17
CA HIS A 22 -14.41 -3.02 7.41
C HIS A 22 -15.16 -3.28 6.11
N GLU A 23 -16.36 -3.85 6.17
CA GLU A 23 -17.20 -4.10 4.98
C GLU A 23 -17.50 -2.83 4.17
N ARG A 24 -17.61 -1.66 4.84
CA ARG A 24 -17.78 -0.37 4.17
C ARG A 24 -16.58 0.04 3.31
N VAL A 25 -15.36 -0.35 3.70
CA VAL A 25 -14.16 -0.17 2.90
C VAL A 25 -14.19 -1.13 1.72
N ASN A 26 -14.54 -2.39 1.98
CA ASN A 26 -14.57 -3.42 0.94
C ASN A 26 -15.57 -3.07 -0.17
N GLU A 27 -16.77 -2.58 0.20
CA GLU A 27 -17.78 -2.11 -0.76
C GLU A 27 -17.26 -0.89 -1.55
N ALA A 28 -16.58 0.04 -0.90
CA ALA A 28 -16.02 1.21 -1.57
C ALA A 28 -14.94 0.83 -2.59
N VAL A 29 -14.06 -0.12 -2.25
CA VAL A 29 -13.05 -0.66 -3.15
C VAL A 29 -13.70 -1.30 -4.39
N GLU A 30 -14.68 -2.19 -4.19
CA GLU A 30 -15.41 -2.82 -5.31
C GLU A 30 -16.07 -1.77 -6.21
N ARG A 31 -16.77 -0.78 -5.64
CA ARG A 31 -17.43 0.29 -6.41
C ARG A 31 -16.44 1.17 -7.16
N ALA A 32 -15.36 1.60 -6.50
CA ALA A 32 -14.34 2.46 -7.09
C ALA A 32 -13.56 1.74 -8.21
N HIS A 33 -13.39 0.41 -8.12
CA HIS A 33 -12.77 -0.39 -9.17
C HIS A 33 -13.70 -0.59 -10.37
N LEU A 34 -14.98 -0.95 -10.12
CA LEU A 34 -15.93 -1.25 -11.20
C LEU A 34 -16.42 0.00 -11.94
N HIS A 35 -16.51 1.14 -11.26
CA HIS A 35 -17.19 2.35 -11.77
C HIS A 35 -16.35 3.62 -11.70
N GLY A 36 -15.08 3.51 -11.35
CA GLY A 36 -14.18 4.65 -11.17
C GLY A 36 -12.76 4.37 -11.64
N VAL A 37 -11.81 5.03 -10.99
CA VAL A 37 -10.40 5.05 -11.42
C VAL A 37 -9.49 4.10 -10.65
N LEU A 38 -10.00 3.35 -9.66
CA LEU A 38 -9.21 2.51 -8.78
C LEU A 38 -8.62 1.30 -9.52
N THR A 39 -7.31 1.09 -9.39
CA THR A 39 -6.60 -0.02 -10.05
C THR A 39 -6.05 -1.06 -9.07
N ALA A 40 -5.78 -0.66 -7.82
CA ALA A 40 -5.17 -1.52 -6.83
C ALA A 40 -5.82 -1.36 -5.45
N ALA A 41 -5.68 -2.37 -4.59
CA ALA A 41 -6.05 -2.31 -3.19
C ALA A 41 -5.03 -3.06 -2.33
N SER A 42 -4.82 -2.59 -1.10
CA SER A 42 -3.87 -3.19 -0.16
C SER A 42 -4.61 -3.89 0.96
N LEU A 43 -4.55 -5.23 0.99
CA LEU A 43 -5.32 -6.10 1.88
C LEU A 43 -4.69 -6.26 3.26
N MET A 44 -5.44 -5.96 4.31
CA MET A 44 -5.13 -6.27 5.71
C MET A 44 -5.62 -7.69 6.06
N VAL A 45 -4.74 -8.67 6.03
CA VAL A 45 -5.10 -10.09 6.22
C VAL A 45 -5.59 -10.45 7.63
N ALA A 46 -5.23 -9.65 8.64
CA ALA A 46 -5.64 -9.82 10.05
C ALA A 46 -6.90 -9.02 10.42
N ALA A 47 -7.43 -8.22 9.51
CA ALA A 47 -8.53 -7.31 9.79
C ALA A 47 -9.90 -8.03 9.83
N PRO A 48 -10.90 -7.48 10.54
CA PRO A 48 -12.18 -8.15 10.79
C PRO A 48 -12.97 -8.53 9.53
N ALA A 49 -12.89 -7.70 8.46
CA ALA A 49 -13.60 -7.93 7.21
C ALA A 49 -12.69 -8.50 6.09
N ALA A 50 -11.51 -9.05 6.44
CA ALA A 50 -10.56 -9.61 5.47
C ALA A 50 -11.19 -10.72 4.61
N ARG A 51 -12.02 -11.59 5.21
CA ARG A 51 -12.71 -12.67 4.48
C ARG A 51 -13.65 -12.14 3.40
N ASP A 52 -14.42 -11.07 3.68
CA ASP A 52 -15.28 -10.42 2.70
C ASP A 52 -14.46 -9.76 1.59
N ALA A 53 -13.36 -9.08 1.97
CA ALA A 53 -12.42 -8.48 1.01
C ALA A 53 -11.86 -9.52 0.02
N ILE A 54 -11.38 -10.65 0.53
CA ILE A 54 -10.85 -11.75 -0.30
C ILE A 54 -11.92 -12.29 -1.23
N ALA A 55 -13.15 -12.51 -0.73
CA ALA A 55 -14.26 -13.01 -1.56
C ALA A 55 -14.64 -12.01 -2.67
N ARG A 56 -14.55 -10.69 -2.42
CA ARG A 56 -14.76 -9.66 -3.45
C ARG A 56 -13.60 -9.67 -4.46
N ALA A 57 -12.37 -9.70 -4.00
CA ALA A 57 -11.18 -9.71 -4.86
C ALA A 57 -11.21 -10.88 -5.86
N HIS A 58 -11.63 -12.06 -5.45
CA HIS A 58 -11.78 -13.21 -6.36
C HIS A 58 -12.84 -13.00 -7.46
N ARG A 59 -13.79 -12.10 -7.28
CA ARG A 59 -14.77 -11.72 -8.32
C ARG A 59 -14.32 -10.57 -9.20
N LEU A 60 -13.20 -9.93 -8.86
CA LEU A 60 -12.63 -8.75 -9.51
C LEU A 60 -11.23 -9.06 -10.05
N PRO A 61 -11.08 -9.86 -11.10
CA PRO A 61 -9.78 -10.35 -11.57
C PRO A 61 -8.84 -9.24 -12.05
N GLU A 62 -9.39 -8.08 -12.42
CA GLU A 62 -8.61 -6.91 -12.85
C GLU A 62 -8.17 -6.02 -11.67
N LEU A 63 -8.75 -6.20 -10.47
CA LEU A 63 -8.29 -5.50 -9.28
C LEU A 63 -6.95 -6.08 -8.83
N ARG A 64 -5.90 -5.28 -8.83
CA ARG A 64 -4.58 -5.67 -8.35
C ARG A 64 -4.52 -5.59 -6.83
N VAL A 65 -4.30 -6.72 -6.18
CA VAL A 65 -4.34 -6.79 -4.71
C VAL A 65 -2.94 -6.98 -4.14
N GLY A 66 -2.51 -6.04 -3.30
CA GLY A 66 -1.28 -6.12 -2.53
C GLY A 66 -1.50 -6.51 -1.08
N LEU A 67 -0.42 -6.76 -0.36
CA LEU A 67 -0.43 -7.00 1.09
C LEU A 67 -0.20 -5.69 1.86
N HIS A 68 -1.18 -5.29 2.67
CA HIS A 68 -1.07 -4.19 3.63
C HIS A 68 -0.62 -4.72 4.98
N LEU A 69 0.68 -4.72 5.24
CA LEU A 69 1.25 -5.20 6.50
C LEU A 69 0.86 -4.29 7.67
N VAL A 70 0.26 -4.84 8.69
CA VAL A 70 -0.12 -4.15 9.93
C VAL A 70 0.90 -4.47 11.01
N LEU A 71 1.65 -3.45 11.42
CA LEU A 71 2.70 -3.52 12.45
C LEU A 71 2.59 -2.40 13.48
N ALA A 72 1.52 -1.59 13.38
CA ALA A 72 1.14 -0.51 14.28
C ALA A 72 -0.36 -0.27 14.20
N ASP A 73 -0.99 0.23 15.26
CA ASP A 73 -2.39 0.70 15.32
C ASP A 73 -3.42 -0.27 14.71
N GLY A 74 -3.24 -1.58 14.90
CA GLY A 74 -4.12 -2.58 14.34
C GLY A 74 -4.02 -3.93 15.03
N ALA A 75 -4.84 -4.90 14.60
CA ALA A 75 -4.76 -6.26 15.10
C ALA A 75 -3.56 -6.99 14.51
N ALA A 76 -2.86 -7.78 15.32
CA ALA A 76 -1.85 -8.71 14.85
C ALA A 76 -2.51 -9.96 14.25
N PHE A 77 -1.79 -10.63 13.35
CA PHE A 77 -2.22 -11.91 12.80
C PHE A 77 -1.93 -13.06 13.78
N LEU A 78 -0.75 -13.03 14.40
CA LEU A 78 -0.37 -14.04 15.39
C LEU A 78 -1.01 -13.76 16.76
N PRO A 79 -1.31 -14.82 17.54
CA PRO A 79 -1.79 -14.67 18.89
C PRO A 79 -0.71 -14.05 19.80
N ARG A 80 -1.15 -13.33 20.84
CA ARG A 80 -0.28 -12.63 21.78
C ARG A 80 0.82 -13.52 22.35
N ASP A 81 0.53 -14.79 22.64
CA ASP A 81 1.50 -15.71 23.24
C ASP A 81 2.71 -16.00 22.34
N ALA A 82 2.54 -15.86 21.02
CA ALA A 82 3.64 -15.99 20.05
C ALA A 82 4.48 -14.70 19.94
N ILE A 83 3.86 -13.54 20.16
CA ILE A 83 4.48 -12.22 19.97
C ILE A 83 4.22 -11.25 21.14
N PRO A 84 4.40 -11.69 22.41
CA PRO A 84 4.01 -10.89 23.59
C PRO A 84 4.74 -9.56 23.72
N ALA A 85 5.87 -9.39 23.05
CA ALA A 85 6.60 -8.11 23.06
C ALA A 85 6.08 -7.11 22.04
N LEU A 86 5.19 -7.47 21.11
CA LEU A 86 4.71 -6.57 20.05
C LEU A 86 3.31 -6.03 20.32
N VAL A 87 2.49 -6.77 21.07
CA VAL A 87 1.05 -6.49 21.19
C VAL A 87 0.62 -6.36 22.65
N ASP A 88 -0.49 -5.67 22.84
CA ASP A 88 -1.17 -5.51 24.13
C ASP A 88 -1.95 -6.78 24.54
N ALA A 89 -2.78 -6.65 25.60
CA ALA A 89 -3.59 -7.74 26.12
C ALA A 89 -4.65 -8.24 25.13
N ASP A 90 -5.08 -7.37 24.22
CA ASP A 90 -6.12 -7.62 23.22
C ASP A 90 -5.52 -8.08 21.86
N GLY A 91 -4.19 -8.31 21.79
CA GLY A 91 -3.51 -8.76 20.59
C GLY A 91 -3.37 -7.64 19.54
N ARG A 92 -3.33 -6.39 19.97
CA ARG A 92 -3.22 -5.23 19.08
C ARG A 92 -1.85 -4.56 19.19
N PHE A 93 -1.35 -4.10 18.06
CA PHE A 93 -0.18 -3.22 18.02
C PHE A 93 -0.51 -1.85 18.60
N ASP A 94 0.47 -1.26 19.28
CA ASP A 94 0.44 0.12 19.77
C ASP A 94 0.51 1.13 18.59
N ASP A 95 0.13 2.35 18.84
CA ASP A 95 0.25 3.47 17.88
C ASP A 95 1.57 4.26 18.05
N ASN A 96 2.36 3.96 19.08
CA ASN A 96 3.63 4.63 19.36
C ASN A 96 4.79 4.07 18.51
N MET A 97 4.76 4.41 17.22
CA MET A 97 5.75 3.94 16.25
C MET A 97 7.20 4.32 16.59
N VAL A 98 7.42 5.45 17.29
CA VAL A 98 8.78 5.88 17.69
C VAL A 98 9.35 4.91 18.72
N ARG A 99 8.60 4.63 19.78
CA ARG A 99 9.00 3.66 20.82
C ARG A 99 9.25 2.27 20.21
N ASP A 100 8.35 1.82 19.35
CA ASP A 100 8.43 0.50 18.76
C ASP A 100 9.55 0.40 17.73
N GLY A 101 9.83 1.46 16.98
CA GLY A 101 11.00 1.55 16.12
C GLY A 101 12.31 1.36 16.90
N PHE A 102 12.48 2.05 18.04
CA PHE A 102 13.63 1.81 18.92
C PHE A 102 13.73 0.35 19.36
N ARG A 103 12.61 -0.27 19.77
CA ARG A 103 12.57 -1.67 20.22
C ARG A 103 12.91 -2.64 19.09
N PHE A 104 12.41 -2.40 17.88
CA PHE A 104 12.70 -3.20 16.69
C PHE A 104 14.17 -3.15 16.28
N PHE A 105 14.83 -2.01 16.52
CA PHE A 105 16.22 -1.83 16.19
C PHE A 105 17.16 -2.46 17.23
N PHE A 106 16.92 -2.19 18.51
CA PHE A 106 17.87 -2.50 19.58
C PHE A 106 17.60 -3.83 20.32
N LEU A 107 16.38 -4.40 20.24
CA LEU A 107 16.02 -5.59 21.03
C LEU A 107 15.87 -6.83 20.12
N PRO A 108 16.87 -7.73 20.10
CA PRO A 108 16.87 -8.91 19.22
C PRO A 108 15.65 -9.84 19.40
N HIS A 109 15.14 -9.97 20.62
CA HIS A 109 13.96 -10.80 20.89
C HIS A 109 12.68 -10.18 20.29
N VAL A 110 12.55 -8.85 20.32
CA VAL A 110 11.44 -8.12 19.68
C VAL A 110 11.52 -8.24 18.15
N ARG A 111 12.72 -8.09 17.59
CA ARG A 111 12.96 -8.29 16.16
C ARG A 111 12.61 -9.70 15.68
N LYS A 112 12.89 -10.74 16.49
CA LYS A 112 12.48 -12.11 16.17
C LYS A 112 10.95 -12.25 16.09
N GLN A 113 10.22 -11.67 17.04
CA GLN A 113 8.76 -11.68 17.03
C GLN A 113 8.20 -10.89 15.85
N LEU A 114 8.81 -9.74 15.53
CA LEU A 114 8.46 -8.95 14.34
C LEU A 114 8.61 -9.77 13.04
N ALA A 115 9.70 -10.52 12.91
CA ALA A 115 9.91 -11.40 11.76
C ALA A 115 8.87 -12.52 11.67
N LEU A 116 8.46 -13.10 12.82
CA LEU A 116 7.39 -14.11 12.87
C LEU A 116 6.05 -13.52 12.39
N GLU A 117 5.71 -12.34 12.86
CA GLU A 117 4.46 -11.66 12.48
C GLU A 117 4.44 -11.27 10.99
N ILE A 118 5.52 -10.67 10.49
CA ILE A 118 5.62 -10.34 9.06
C ILE A 118 5.46 -11.60 8.21
N ARG A 119 6.14 -12.68 8.55
CA ARG A 119 6.03 -13.97 7.84
C ARG A 119 4.62 -14.53 7.90
N ALA A 120 3.96 -14.46 9.04
CA ALA A 120 2.59 -14.94 9.20
C ALA A 120 1.58 -14.17 8.34
N GLN A 121 1.75 -12.85 8.20
CA GLN A 121 0.90 -12.03 7.32
C GLN A 121 1.15 -12.34 5.84
N PHE A 122 2.41 -12.55 5.40
CA PHE A 122 2.70 -13.01 4.04
C PHE A 122 2.11 -14.40 3.77
N GLU A 123 2.25 -15.33 4.71
CA GLU A 123 1.69 -16.66 4.59
C GLU A 123 0.15 -16.63 4.51
N ALA A 124 -0.47 -15.78 5.32
CA ALA A 124 -1.91 -15.58 5.28
C ALA A 124 -2.36 -15.02 3.93
N PHE A 125 -1.62 -14.04 3.37
CA PHE A 125 -1.91 -13.52 2.03
C PHE A 125 -1.75 -14.62 0.97
N ALA A 126 -0.66 -15.38 0.99
CA ALA A 126 -0.45 -16.49 0.05
C ALA A 126 -1.58 -17.53 0.08
N LYS A 127 -2.14 -17.81 1.27
CA LYS A 127 -3.29 -18.73 1.45
C LYS A 127 -4.59 -18.19 0.86
N THR A 128 -4.68 -16.90 0.53
CA THR A 128 -5.85 -16.35 -0.18
C THR A 128 -5.96 -16.85 -1.62
N GLY A 129 -4.84 -17.26 -2.22
CA GLY A 129 -4.76 -17.61 -3.64
C GLY A 129 -4.74 -16.40 -4.59
N LEU A 130 -4.77 -15.18 -4.06
CA LEU A 130 -4.64 -13.96 -4.87
C LEU A 130 -3.18 -13.76 -5.29
N PRO A 131 -2.91 -13.31 -6.54
CA PRO A 131 -1.58 -12.88 -6.94
C PRO A 131 -1.12 -11.67 -6.09
N LEU A 132 0.11 -11.71 -5.58
CA LEU A 132 0.68 -10.60 -4.82
C LEU A 132 1.15 -9.49 -5.77
N ASP A 133 0.36 -8.42 -5.89
CA ASP A 133 0.68 -7.30 -6.77
C ASP A 133 1.80 -6.42 -6.20
N HIS A 134 1.67 -6.02 -4.94
CA HIS A 134 2.63 -5.17 -4.24
C HIS A 134 2.57 -5.38 -2.73
N VAL A 135 3.51 -4.77 -2.03
CA VAL A 135 3.51 -4.71 -0.55
C VAL A 135 3.62 -3.25 -0.10
N ASN A 136 2.87 -2.89 0.91
CA ASN A 136 3.04 -1.66 1.67
C ASN A 136 2.76 -1.92 3.16
N THR A 137 2.85 -0.91 4.00
CA THR A 137 2.57 -1.07 5.43
C THR A 137 1.63 0.02 5.91
N HIS A 138 0.77 -0.33 6.83
CA HIS A 138 -0.05 0.62 7.57
C HIS A 138 0.86 1.68 8.23
N LYS A 139 0.50 2.96 8.10
CA LYS A 139 1.30 4.10 8.59
C LYS A 139 2.74 4.18 8.06
N HIS A 140 3.02 3.59 6.88
CA HIS A 140 4.35 3.62 6.23
C HIS A 140 5.50 3.11 7.13
N PHE A 141 5.24 2.15 8.02
CA PHE A 141 6.25 1.66 8.97
C PHE A 141 7.46 0.99 8.30
N HIS A 142 7.38 0.65 7.02
CA HIS A 142 8.52 0.16 6.23
C HIS A 142 9.58 1.22 5.96
N LEU A 143 9.36 2.48 6.30
CA LEU A 143 10.44 3.48 6.39
C LEU A 143 11.44 3.14 7.49
N HIS A 144 11.08 2.31 8.48
CA HIS A 144 12.01 1.84 9.50
C HIS A 144 12.97 0.77 8.93
N PRO A 145 14.31 0.91 9.08
CA PRO A 145 15.30 0.07 8.37
C PRO A 145 15.23 -1.42 8.73
N THR A 146 14.89 -1.74 9.99
CA THR A 146 14.70 -3.14 10.42
C THR A 146 13.45 -3.73 9.79
N VAL A 147 12.33 -2.97 9.77
CA VAL A 147 11.07 -3.40 9.17
C VAL A 147 11.27 -3.65 7.68
N LEU A 148 11.82 -2.67 6.95
CA LEU A 148 12.14 -2.81 5.53
C LEU A 148 13.03 -4.04 5.27
N GLY A 149 14.05 -4.24 6.12
CA GLY A 149 14.96 -5.39 5.98
C GLY A 149 14.25 -6.73 6.07
N LEU A 150 13.39 -6.88 7.05
CA LEU A 150 12.63 -8.10 7.25
C LEU A 150 11.59 -8.30 6.14
N ILE A 151 10.92 -7.24 5.69
CA ILE A 151 9.96 -7.33 4.58
C ILE A 151 10.65 -7.78 3.30
N VAL A 152 11.80 -7.18 2.96
CA VAL A 152 12.58 -7.54 1.76
C VAL A 152 13.08 -8.98 1.83
N GLU A 153 13.59 -9.41 3.00
CA GLU A 153 14.09 -10.76 3.22
C GLU A 153 12.96 -11.79 3.10
N ILE A 154 11.89 -11.60 3.88
CA ILE A 154 10.76 -12.54 3.95
C ILE A 154 9.94 -12.52 2.65
N GLY A 155 9.66 -11.33 2.10
CA GLY A 155 8.83 -11.18 0.91
C GLY A 155 9.35 -11.91 -0.32
N ARG A 156 10.67 -12.15 -0.41
CA ARG A 156 11.28 -12.97 -1.47
C ARG A 156 10.74 -14.41 -1.46
N ASP A 157 10.53 -14.99 -0.29
CA ASP A 157 10.00 -16.35 -0.13
C ASP A 157 8.56 -16.46 -0.67
N TYR A 158 7.84 -15.33 -0.76
CA TYR A 158 6.45 -15.23 -1.23
C TYR A 158 6.32 -14.55 -2.60
N GLY A 159 7.44 -14.36 -3.31
CA GLY A 159 7.43 -13.81 -4.66
C GLY A 159 7.14 -12.30 -4.73
N MET A 160 7.37 -11.54 -3.67
CA MET A 160 7.24 -10.08 -3.67
C MET A 160 8.16 -9.47 -4.73
N ARG A 161 7.57 -8.71 -5.68
CA ARG A 161 8.28 -8.05 -6.78
C ARG A 161 8.17 -6.53 -6.76
N ALA A 162 7.18 -6.00 -6.04
CA ALA A 162 6.95 -4.56 -5.97
C ALA A 162 6.60 -4.12 -4.55
N MET A 163 6.97 -2.89 -4.21
CA MET A 163 6.69 -2.28 -2.92
C MET A 163 6.47 -0.77 -3.08
N ARG A 164 5.52 -0.19 -2.34
CA ARG A 164 5.37 1.27 -2.24
C ARG A 164 6.64 1.91 -1.70
N LEU A 165 7.15 2.92 -2.42
CA LEU A 165 8.13 3.87 -1.89
C LEU A 165 7.39 5.15 -1.50
N PRO A 166 7.29 5.50 -0.21
CA PRO A 166 6.57 6.69 0.24
C PRO A 166 7.43 7.95 0.00
N CYS A 167 7.48 8.39 -1.24
CA CYS A 167 8.26 9.54 -1.71
C CYS A 167 7.29 10.59 -2.30
N GLU A 168 7.00 11.65 -1.57
CA GLU A 168 6.12 12.72 -2.03
C GLU A 168 6.96 13.93 -2.50
N SER A 169 6.52 14.60 -3.58
CA SER A 169 7.30 15.70 -4.19
C SER A 169 7.52 16.90 -3.26
N ARG A 170 6.68 17.07 -2.24
CA ARG A 170 6.76 18.14 -1.23
C ARG A 170 7.38 17.69 0.10
N GLU A 171 8.18 16.62 0.08
CA GLU A 171 8.83 16.15 1.30
C GLU A 171 9.80 17.16 1.89
N PRO A 172 9.94 17.18 3.25
CA PRO A 172 10.99 17.94 3.91
C PRO A 172 12.37 17.52 3.39
N LEU A 173 13.24 18.48 3.10
CA LEU A 173 14.57 18.24 2.53
C LEU A 173 15.42 17.27 3.37
N TRP A 174 15.23 17.24 4.68
CA TRP A 174 15.95 16.34 5.58
C TRP A 174 15.53 14.85 5.45
N LEU A 175 14.33 14.57 4.92
CA LEU A 175 13.83 13.22 4.70
C LEU A 175 14.35 12.61 3.39
N LYS A 176 14.70 13.43 2.39
CA LYS A 176 15.15 12.99 1.07
C LYS A 176 16.32 12.00 1.09
N PRO A 177 17.39 12.20 1.89
CA PRO A 177 18.48 11.22 1.95
C PRO A 177 18.01 9.87 2.49
N TRP A 178 17.06 9.87 3.43
CA TRP A 178 16.50 8.65 3.99
C TRP A 178 15.66 7.88 2.96
N ILE A 179 14.79 8.58 2.24
CA ILE A 179 14.03 7.99 1.13
C ILE A 179 14.97 7.44 0.06
N GLY A 180 16.08 8.15 -0.24
CA GLY A 180 17.13 7.65 -1.13
C GLY A 180 17.71 6.32 -0.66
N LEU A 181 18.00 6.15 0.62
CA LEU A 181 18.49 4.88 1.17
C LEU A 181 17.46 3.75 1.07
N VAL A 182 16.17 4.05 1.27
CA VAL A 182 15.08 3.08 1.08
C VAL A 182 14.99 2.66 -0.38
N ARG A 183 15.02 3.61 -1.31
CA ARG A 183 15.04 3.38 -2.77
C ARG A 183 16.21 2.47 -3.16
N ASP A 184 17.43 2.86 -2.81
CA ASP A 184 18.64 2.09 -3.08
C ASP A 184 18.57 0.65 -2.57
N ARG A 185 17.90 0.44 -1.45
CA ARG A 185 17.72 -0.90 -0.89
C ARG A 185 16.74 -1.73 -1.69
N LEU A 186 15.62 -1.14 -2.14
CA LEU A 186 14.65 -1.79 -3.02
C LEU A 186 15.30 -2.13 -4.37
N ASP A 187 16.02 -1.19 -4.98
CA ASP A 187 16.73 -1.38 -6.24
C ASP A 187 17.74 -2.53 -6.18
N ARG A 188 18.59 -2.56 -5.13
CA ARG A 188 19.53 -3.67 -4.92
C ARG A 188 18.86 -5.01 -4.67
N ALA A 189 17.64 -5.00 -4.16
CA ALA A 189 16.84 -6.20 -3.96
C ALA A 189 16.09 -6.63 -5.21
N GLY A 190 16.08 -5.83 -6.29
CA GLY A 190 15.32 -6.07 -7.51
C GLY A 190 13.82 -5.90 -7.31
N ILE A 191 13.40 -5.08 -6.33
CA ILE A 191 12.01 -4.81 -6.00
C ILE A 191 11.61 -3.50 -6.68
N ALA A 192 10.62 -3.58 -7.57
CA ALA A 192 10.07 -2.43 -8.27
C ALA A 192 9.33 -1.51 -7.29
N HIS A 193 9.30 -0.21 -7.57
CA HIS A 193 8.61 0.78 -6.76
C HIS A 193 8.16 1.98 -7.61
N ASN A 194 7.22 2.76 -7.10
CA ASN A 194 6.78 4.03 -7.67
C ASN A 194 7.91 5.08 -7.60
N ASP A 195 7.89 6.03 -8.53
CA ASP A 195 8.83 7.16 -8.56
C ASP A 195 8.42 8.25 -7.56
N TYR A 196 7.09 8.43 -7.39
CA TYR A 196 6.51 9.36 -6.42
C TYR A 196 5.17 8.82 -5.89
N VAL A 197 4.75 9.34 -4.74
CA VAL A 197 3.45 9.07 -4.15
C VAL A 197 2.67 10.38 -3.95
N VAL A 198 1.34 10.31 -4.05
CA VAL A 198 0.41 11.38 -3.70
C VAL A 198 -0.56 10.85 -2.66
N GLY A 199 -0.72 11.58 -1.55
CA GLY A 199 -1.66 11.24 -0.49
C GLY A 199 -1.09 11.34 0.93
N ILE A 200 0.23 11.42 1.13
CA ILE A 200 0.84 11.51 2.46
C ILE A 200 0.39 12.79 3.16
N ALA A 201 0.54 13.94 2.50
CA ALA A 201 0.13 15.23 3.04
C ALA A 201 -1.38 15.38 3.21
N ASN A 202 -2.16 14.61 2.43
CA ASN A 202 -3.62 14.65 2.41
C ASN A 202 -4.25 13.33 2.87
N THR A 203 -3.56 12.54 3.69
CA THR A 203 -4.05 11.25 4.21
C THR A 203 -5.45 11.41 4.82
N GLY A 204 -6.40 10.60 4.36
CA GLY A 204 -7.81 10.64 4.77
C GLY A 204 -8.61 11.83 4.21
N ARG A 205 -8.03 12.62 3.28
CA ARG A 205 -8.64 13.81 2.69
C ARG A 205 -8.41 13.93 1.18
N MET A 206 -8.20 12.83 0.49
CA MET A 206 -8.01 12.77 -0.96
C MET A 206 -9.32 13.02 -1.70
N THR A 207 -9.87 14.20 -1.51
CA THR A 207 -11.13 14.65 -2.12
C THR A 207 -10.97 14.93 -3.61
N GLU A 208 -12.07 15.09 -4.36
CA GLU A 208 -12.04 15.42 -5.79
C GLU A 208 -11.14 16.61 -6.10
N GLY A 209 -11.26 17.70 -5.32
CA GLY A 209 -10.43 18.90 -5.53
C GLY A 209 -8.93 18.62 -5.36
N VAL A 210 -8.56 17.81 -4.36
CA VAL A 210 -7.16 17.42 -4.12
C VAL A 210 -6.64 16.53 -5.26
N LEU A 211 -7.44 15.58 -5.74
CA LEU A 211 -7.06 14.75 -6.89
C LEU A 211 -6.89 15.57 -8.16
N LEU A 212 -7.82 16.48 -8.47
CA LEU A 212 -7.72 17.34 -9.64
C LEU A 212 -6.48 18.25 -9.59
N GLU A 213 -6.15 18.80 -8.42
CA GLU A 213 -4.92 19.60 -8.24
C GLU A 213 -3.67 18.76 -8.47
N ALA A 214 -3.62 17.53 -7.91
CA ALA A 214 -2.50 16.63 -8.11
C ALA A 214 -2.33 16.22 -9.58
N LEU A 215 -3.43 15.90 -10.26
CA LEU A 215 -3.45 15.50 -11.68
C LEU A 215 -3.00 16.63 -12.61
N ALA A 216 -3.28 17.88 -12.26
CA ALA A 216 -2.83 19.04 -13.03
C ALA A 216 -1.30 19.26 -12.97
N HIS A 217 -0.62 18.68 -12.00
CA HIS A 217 0.82 18.90 -11.74
C HIS A 217 1.62 17.59 -11.62
N LEU A 218 1.19 16.54 -12.35
CA LEU A 218 1.86 15.22 -12.30
C LEU A 218 3.29 15.31 -12.80
N PRO A 219 4.26 14.78 -12.03
CA PRO A 219 5.59 14.49 -12.57
C PRO A 219 5.53 13.38 -13.63
N ASP A 220 6.56 13.28 -14.45
CA ASP A 220 6.75 12.11 -15.31
C ASP A 220 7.17 10.89 -14.48
N GLY A 221 6.94 9.69 -15.03
CA GLY A 221 7.25 8.42 -14.36
C GLY A 221 6.01 7.73 -13.78
N VAL A 222 6.25 6.83 -12.82
CA VAL A 222 5.20 6.03 -12.15
C VAL A 222 4.81 6.69 -10.84
N GLY A 223 3.59 7.22 -10.78
CA GLY A 223 2.99 7.78 -9.57
C GLY A 223 2.03 6.81 -8.90
N GLU A 224 2.08 6.72 -7.58
CA GLU A 224 1.03 6.08 -6.80
C GLU A 224 0.18 7.13 -6.09
N ILE A 225 -1.14 7.06 -6.29
CA ILE A 225 -2.13 7.88 -5.59
C ILE A 225 -2.90 6.95 -4.66
N TYR A 226 -2.72 7.11 -3.34
CA TYR A 226 -3.40 6.25 -2.39
C TYR A 226 -4.50 6.99 -1.63
N CYS A 227 -5.58 6.25 -1.33
CA CYS A 227 -6.78 6.73 -0.70
C CYS A 227 -7.28 5.72 0.35
N HIS A 228 -8.18 6.18 1.23
CA HIS A 228 -8.87 5.36 2.23
C HIS A 228 -10.39 5.45 2.05
N PRO A 229 -10.95 5.00 0.92
CA PRO A 229 -12.36 5.14 0.63
C PRO A 229 -13.21 4.22 1.51
N ALA A 230 -14.39 4.69 1.92
CA ALA A 230 -15.44 3.85 2.48
C ALA A 230 -16.80 4.41 2.13
N VAL A 231 -17.82 3.55 2.04
CA VAL A 231 -19.21 3.99 1.88
C VAL A 231 -19.71 4.65 3.17
N VAL A 232 -20.69 5.53 3.03
CA VAL A 232 -21.32 6.22 4.14
C VAL A 232 -21.86 5.21 5.15
N GLY A 233 -21.72 5.49 6.45
CA GLY A 233 -22.23 4.67 7.52
C GLY A 233 -21.94 5.29 8.88
N GLU A 234 -22.49 4.73 9.93
CA GLU A 234 -22.35 5.26 11.29
C GLU A 234 -20.96 5.02 11.86
N GLY A 235 -20.47 5.99 12.63
CA GLY A 235 -19.21 5.93 13.37
C GLY A 235 -17.94 5.97 12.50
N ALA A 236 -16.81 6.21 13.16
CA ALA A 236 -15.49 6.09 12.55
C ALA A 236 -15.09 4.62 12.38
N LEU A 237 -14.31 4.31 11.33
CA LEU A 237 -13.80 2.95 11.09
C LEU A 237 -12.84 2.51 12.20
N THR A 238 -11.93 3.41 12.59
CA THR A 238 -11.05 3.27 13.75
C THR A 238 -10.94 4.59 14.49
N GLN A 239 -10.38 4.54 15.71
CA GLN A 239 -10.17 5.76 16.49
C GLN A 239 -9.21 6.74 15.80
N GLY A 240 -8.15 6.23 15.14
CA GLY A 240 -7.18 7.04 14.42
C GLY A 240 -7.74 7.71 13.16
N MET A 241 -8.87 7.20 12.63
CA MET A 241 -9.49 7.70 11.39
C MET A 241 -10.69 8.63 11.60
N ARG A 242 -10.92 9.16 12.81
CA ARG A 242 -12.10 10.04 13.11
C ARG A 242 -12.16 11.29 12.23
N GLY A 243 -11.02 11.75 11.68
CA GLY A 243 -10.94 12.92 10.82
C GLY A 243 -10.94 12.60 9.32
N TYR A 244 -11.04 11.33 8.94
CA TYR A 244 -10.98 10.92 7.54
C TYR A 244 -12.32 11.17 6.83
N ARG A 245 -12.21 11.61 5.58
CA ARG A 245 -13.33 11.91 4.69
C ARG A 245 -13.57 10.76 3.71
N HIS A 246 -13.72 9.56 4.22
CA HIS A 246 -13.82 8.32 3.45
C HIS A 246 -14.83 8.36 2.30
N ALA A 247 -16.03 8.92 2.55
CA ALA A 247 -17.06 9.02 1.53
C ALA A 247 -16.70 10.03 0.42
N ASP A 248 -15.98 11.11 0.78
CA ASP A 248 -15.51 12.08 -0.21
C ASP A 248 -14.36 11.49 -1.04
N GLU A 249 -13.51 10.65 -0.45
CA GLU A 249 -12.47 9.93 -1.19
C GLU A 249 -13.08 8.92 -2.15
N LEU A 250 -14.14 8.20 -1.74
CA LEU A 250 -14.90 7.34 -2.64
C LEU A 250 -15.53 8.15 -3.78
N ALA A 251 -16.19 9.27 -3.46
CA ALA A 251 -16.78 10.14 -4.48
C ALA A 251 -15.74 10.68 -5.47
N ALA A 252 -14.54 10.99 -4.99
CA ALA A 252 -13.41 11.43 -5.81
C ALA A 252 -12.95 10.33 -6.78
N LEU A 253 -12.83 9.09 -6.30
CA LEU A 253 -12.45 7.95 -7.14
C LEU A 253 -13.52 7.60 -8.20
N LEU A 254 -14.78 7.94 -7.94
CA LEU A 254 -15.91 7.72 -8.86
C LEU A 254 -16.17 8.93 -9.78
N SER A 255 -15.42 10.03 -9.64
CA SER A 255 -15.71 11.27 -10.36
C SER A 255 -15.32 11.21 -11.83
N PRO A 256 -16.25 11.49 -12.76
CA PRO A 256 -15.94 11.62 -14.19
C PRO A 256 -14.94 12.76 -14.48
N ARG A 257 -14.87 13.78 -13.60
CA ARG A 257 -13.91 14.87 -13.73
C ARG A 257 -12.49 14.41 -13.44
N VAL A 258 -12.32 13.50 -12.48
CA VAL A 258 -11.02 12.87 -12.17
C VAL A 258 -10.59 12.00 -13.34
N GLU A 259 -11.48 11.20 -13.91
CA GLU A 259 -11.19 10.39 -15.09
C GLU A 259 -10.78 11.25 -16.29
N ALA A 260 -11.54 12.30 -16.61
CA ALA A 260 -11.19 13.23 -17.67
C ALA A 260 -9.84 13.95 -17.42
N ALA A 261 -9.51 14.26 -16.17
CA ALA A 261 -8.22 14.87 -15.82
C ALA A 261 -7.04 13.92 -16.02
N ILE A 262 -7.21 12.61 -15.78
CA ILE A 262 -6.20 11.58 -16.06
C ILE A 262 -5.95 11.50 -17.57
N GLU A 263 -7.02 11.47 -18.37
CA GLU A 263 -6.93 11.48 -19.84
C GLU A 263 -6.24 12.73 -20.36
N ALA A 264 -6.64 13.90 -19.86
CA ALA A 264 -6.03 15.17 -20.23
C ALA A 264 -4.54 15.27 -19.87
N ALA A 265 -4.12 14.61 -18.79
CA ALA A 265 -2.71 14.50 -18.39
C ALA A 265 -1.92 13.52 -19.28
N GLY A 266 -2.57 12.77 -20.18
CA GLY A 266 -1.95 11.74 -21.00
C GLY A 266 -1.43 10.56 -20.17
N ALA A 267 -1.98 10.34 -18.99
CA ALA A 267 -1.52 9.29 -18.08
C ALA A 267 -2.25 7.96 -18.34
N THR A 268 -1.51 6.86 -18.28
CA THR A 268 -2.07 5.50 -18.25
C THR A 268 -2.34 5.04 -16.83
N ARG A 269 -3.17 4.00 -16.66
CA ARG A 269 -3.51 3.43 -15.33
C ARG A 269 -3.23 1.94 -15.29
N GLY A 270 -2.81 1.43 -14.12
CA GLY A 270 -2.63 0.00 -13.85
C GLY A 270 -2.29 -0.24 -12.38
N GLY A 271 -2.11 -1.50 -11.96
CA GLY A 271 -1.47 -1.85 -10.71
C GLY A 271 0.04 -2.01 -10.87
N PHE A 272 0.74 -2.36 -9.81
CA PHE A 272 2.20 -2.53 -9.85
C PHE A 272 2.62 -3.63 -10.83
N ALA A 273 1.91 -4.76 -10.86
CA ALA A 273 2.22 -5.85 -11.80
C ALA A 273 2.00 -5.43 -13.25
N ASP A 274 0.99 -4.61 -13.56
CA ASP A 274 0.74 -4.12 -14.93
C ASP A 274 1.86 -3.17 -15.39
N VAL A 275 2.34 -2.32 -14.48
CA VAL A 275 3.34 -1.31 -14.75
C VAL A 275 4.74 -1.90 -14.83
N PHE A 276 5.07 -2.83 -13.94
CA PHE A 276 6.43 -3.37 -13.78
C PHE A 276 6.59 -4.79 -14.33
N GLY A 277 5.53 -5.58 -14.45
CA GLY A 277 5.57 -6.98 -14.90
C GLY A 277 6.03 -7.16 -16.34
N GLN A 278 5.69 -6.25 -17.24
CA GLN A 278 6.12 -6.30 -18.64
C GLN A 278 7.63 -6.14 -18.86
N ALA A 279 8.36 -5.66 -17.87
CA ALA A 279 9.82 -5.47 -17.96
C ALA A 279 10.59 -6.80 -17.72
N HIS A 280 10.02 -7.77 -17.01
CA HIS A 280 10.69 -9.03 -16.67
C HIS A 280 10.56 -10.13 -17.73
N ASP A 281 9.47 -10.16 -18.52
CA ASP A 281 9.25 -11.19 -19.54
C ASP A 281 10.13 -10.99 -20.81
N ARG A 282 10.76 -9.83 -20.99
CA ARG A 282 11.63 -9.58 -22.15
C ARG A 282 13.12 -9.83 -21.90
N GLY A 283 13.50 -10.25 -20.70
CA GLY A 283 14.90 -10.49 -20.29
C GLY A 283 15.36 -11.95 -20.33
N VAL A 284 14.47 -12.90 -20.56
CA VAL A 284 14.82 -14.33 -20.62
C VAL A 284 14.38 -14.89 -21.96
N GLN A 285 15.20 -14.65 -22.99
CA GLN A 285 15.21 -15.56 -24.15
C GLN A 285 16.24 -16.65 -23.83
N PRO A 286 15.84 -17.94 -23.82
CA PRO A 286 16.81 -19.02 -23.72
C PRO A 286 17.64 -19.05 -25.02
N SER A 287 18.96 -18.98 -24.84
CA SER A 287 19.96 -19.25 -25.83
C SER A 287 20.00 -20.72 -26.24
#